data_bb2ed4c9b6e2740dcfd768ff74b4292e
#
_entry.id   bb2ed4c9b6e2740dcfd768ff74b4292e
#
_cell.length_a   1.000
_cell.length_b   1.000
_cell.length_c   1.000
_cell.angle_alpha   90.00
_cell.angle_beta   90.00
_cell.angle_gamma   90.00
#
_symmetry.space_group_name_H-M   'P 1'
#
loop_
_entity.id
_entity.type
_entity.pdbx_description
1 polymer ?
#
loop_
_entity_poly.entity_id
_entity_poly.type
_entity_poly.pdbx_seq_one_letter_code
_entity_poly.pdbx_strand_id
1 'polypeptide(L)'
;TDTSDDGDDPDGNTTDDVTETAITPVPLVEATKTVAITDSNSNSITDLGDVIVYTITVENKGNVILTGVTLTDTLKDGNGGNLTLNGGPNFVSATASSAQGTITVGETATYTASYTIAQAAVDTGSVSNTVLVTASSPGNTNDVTDISDDGDDGDGNTTNDGTVTSITASASLEVTKTAAVTDNGNSTTGAGDIIVYTITVKNNGGRTITGITLTDTLKDGNGGNLTLNGGPNFVSASASSAAGTLVVNETATYTASYTITQAAANTSKISNSVVAVGSSPGSTNDVTDTSDDGDDSDGNTENDPTITPLSLQKSLDVTKTFLVTDNGDGTLGAGDIINYTINVKNTGQINLTNVTVNEIIKDGVGGSLSLNNGVQGPSGSSLAVNQTITFTSSYTITVATVGTGLVSNTAIVTASSPGNTNDVTDQSDDGNDLDGNTTNDSTVTNFAATASIETTKTGVLVDTSGDSLPGAGDTVVFTITVENTGNTGLSSLTLTDVFKRGDSTDNTTISLS
;
A
#
# COMPACT_ATOMS: atom_id res chain seq x y z
N THR A 1 2.28 -31.33 113.74
CA THR A 1 2.26 -30.86 112.33
C THR A 1 2.77 -31.97 111.45
N ASP A 2 1.98 -32.32 110.51
CA ASP A 2 2.25 -33.35 109.50
C ASP A 2 2.41 -32.69 108.16
N THR A 3 3.36 -33.16 107.28
CA THR A 3 3.55 -32.66 105.91
C THR A 3 2.92 -33.71 104.96
N SER A 4 2.33 -33.23 103.89
CA SER A 4 1.66 -34.12 102.97
C SER A 4 2.61 -35.04 102.23
N ASP A 5 2.21 -36.27 101.98
CA ASP A 5 2.85 -37.27 101.14
C ASP A 5 2.13 -37.26 99.78
N ASP A 6 2.79 -37.53 98.66
CA ASP A 6 2.24 -37.56 97.32
C ASP A 6 1.49 -38.85 96.99
N GLY A 7 1.65 -39.87 97.86
CA GLY A 7 1.00 -41.18 97.70
C GLY A 7 1.65 -42.12 96.71
N ASP A 8 2.91 -41.79 96.20
CA ASP A 8 3.68 -42.65 95.28
C ASP A 8 4.91 -43.25 95.97
N ASP A 9 4.69 -44.31 96.80
CA ASP A 9 5.73 -45.04 97.51
C ASP A 9 6.78 -45.77 96.66
N PRO A 10 6.57 -46.05 95.34
CA PRO A 10 7.55 -46.67 94.47
C PRO A 10 8.78 -45.88 94.16
N ASP A 11 8.81 -44.55 94.33
CA ASP A 11 10.01 -43.68 94.13
C ASP A 11 11.03 -43.78 95.26
N GLY A 12 10.69 -44.49 96.35
CA GLY A 12 11.56 -44.76 97.47
C GLY A 12 11.48 -43.71 98.62
N ASN A 13 10.57 -42.76 98.57
CA ASN A 13 10.22 -41.89 99.67
C ASN A 13 8.78 -42.23 100.15
N THR A 14 8.61 -42.52 101.38
CA THR A 14 7.35 -43.03 101.98
C THR A 14 6.72 -42.09 102.99
N THR A 15 7.31 -40.90 103.15
CA THR A 15 6.81 -39.88 104.10
C THR A 15 7.26 -38.47 103.73
N ASP A 16 6.35 -37.51 103.85
CA ASP A 16 6.63 -36.06 103.74
C ASP A 16 7.21 -35.59 102.42
N ASP A 17 6.88 -36.12 101.28
CA ASP A 17 7.30 -35.62 99.93
C ASP A 17 6.28 -34.72 99.26
N VAL A 18 6.76 -33.98 98.29
CA VAL A 18 5.96 -32.97 97.55
C VAL A 18 5.26 -33.68 96.38
N THR A 19 3.95 -33.40 96.17
CA THR A 19 3.24 -33.82 94.96
C THR A 19 3.74 -32.98 93.76
N GLU A 20 4.48 -33.62 92.83
CA GLU A 20 4.95 -33.02 91.60
C GLU A 20 3.99 -33.32 90.46
N THR A 21 3.52 -32.30 89.83
CA THR A 21 2.76 -32.46 88.60
C THR A 21 3.64 -31.99 87.44
N ALA A 22 4.10 -32.94 86.65
CA ALA A 22 4.88 -32.64 85.45
C ALA A 22 4.00 -31.93 84.43
N ILE A 23 4.31 -30.69 84.12
CA ILE A 23 3.74 -29.95 83.00
C ILE A 23 4.64 -30.13 81.81
N THR A 24 4.19 -30.84 80.78
CA THR A 24 4.95 -31.00 79.52
C THR A 24 4.82 -29.73 78.68
N PRO A 25 5.94 -29.06 78.40
CA PRO A 25 5.93 -27.92 77.44
C PRO A 25 5.55 -28.41 76.03
N VAL A 26 4.56 -27.76 75.40
CA VAL A 26 4.16 -27.94 74.02
C VAL A 26 4.27 -26.61 73.32
N PRO A 27 5.45 -26.24 72.83
CA PRO A 27 5.63 -25.02 72.08
C PRO A 27 5.02 -25.22 70.68
N LEU A 28 4.18 -24.27 70.22
CA LEU A 28 3.52 -24.29 68.92
C LEU A 28 3.25 -22.87 68.49
N VAL A 29 3.59 -22.55 67.25
CA VAL A 29 3.25 -21.30 66.58
C VAL A 29 2.43 -21.59 65.34
N GLU A 30 1.47 -20.76 65.03
CA GLU A 30 0.68 -20.80 63.81
C GLU A 30 0.73 -19.43 63.13
N ALA A 31 1.04 -19.41 61.82
CA ALA A 31 1.13 -18.20 61.03
C ALA A 31 0.06 -18.19 59.92
N THR A 32 -0.71 -17.12 59.84
CA THR A 32 -1.67 -16.91 58.73
C THR A 32 -1.27 -15.65 58.00
N LYS A 33 -1.36 -15.66 56.67
CA LYS A 33 -1.03 -14.52 55.81
C LYS A 33 -2.14 -14.26 54.82
N THR A 34 -2.79 -13.09 54.95
CA THR A 34 -3.87 -12.66 54.09
C THR A 34 -3.45 -11.49 53.21
N VAL A 35 -4.20 -11.21 52.14
CA VAL A 35 -3.89 -10.19 51.13
C VAL A 35 -5.01 -9.20 50.95
N ALA A 36 -4.67 -7.94 50.73
CA ALA A 36 -5.56 -6.89 50.25
C ALA A 36 -4.85 -6.11 49.11
N ILE A 37 -5.61 -5.71 48.09
CA ILE A 37 -5.10 -4.95 46.97
C ILE A 37 -5.50 -3.48 47.12
N THR A 38 -4.53 -2.60 46.91
CA THR A 38 -4.76 -1.16 46.74
C THR A 38 -4.61 -0.84 45.25
N ASP A 39 -5.74 -0.60 44.56
CA ASP A 39 -5.81 -0.18 43.16
C ASP A 39 -5.30 1.28 43.07
N SER A 40 -4.09 1.45 42.57
CA SER A 40 -3.36 2.73 42.53
C SER A 40 -3.80 3.62 41.38
N ASN A 41 -4.32 3.05 40.30
CA ASN A 41 -4.76 3.74 39.09
C ASN A 41 -6.29 3.86 38.97
N SER A 42 -7.04 3.22 39.88
CA SER A 42 -8.52 3.27 39.97
C SER A 42 -9.23 2.69 38.74
N ASN A 43 -8.64 1.67 38.11
CA ASN A 43 -9.20 0.97 36.95
C ASN A 43 -10.00 -0.30 37.33
N SER A 44 -10.04 -0.68 38.60
CA SER A 44 -10.68 -1.88 39.15
C SER A 44 -10.07 -3.20 38.64
N ILE A 45 -8.86 -3.18 38.17
CA ILE A 45 -8.08 -4.35 37.71
C ILE A 45 -6.82 -4.44 38.54
N THR A 46 -6.43 -5.65 38.95
CA THR A 46 -5.13 -5.87 39.60
C THR A 46 -4.03 -5.94 38.54
N ASP A 47 -3.23 -4.86 38.41
CA ASP A 47 -2.25 -4.71 37.34
C ASP A 47 -0.96 -3.97 37.78
N LEU A 48 -0.18 -3.55 36.80
CA LEU A 48 1.09 -2.83 37.01
C LEU A 48 0.94 -1.58 37.86
N GLY A 49 1.70 -1.48 38.96
CA GLY A 49 1.73 -0.32 39.84
C GLY A 49 0.77 -0.39 41.02
N ASP A 50 -0.15 -1.35 41.06
CA ASP A 50 -0.99 -1.59 42.23
C ASP A 50 -0.15 -2.12 43.40
N VAL A 51 -0.67 -1.95 44.60
CA VAL A 51 0.03 -2.36 45.81
C VAL A 51 -0.68 -3.53 46.46
N ILE A 52 0.02 -4.66 46.56
CA ILE A 52 -0.38 -5.79 47.36
C ILE A 52 0.04 -5.53 48.78
N VAL A 53 -0.91 -5.56 49.72
CA VAL A 53 -0.67 -5.40 51.15
C VAL A 53 -0.96 -6.74 51.84
N TYR A 54 0.07 -7.31 52.47
CA TYR A 54 -0.05 -8.54 53.25
C TYR A 54 -0.24 -8.21 54.71
N THR A 55 -1.20 -8.89 55.37
CA THR A 55 -1.36 -8.93 56.82
C THR A 55 -0.96 -10.33 57.30
N ILE A 56 0.02 -10.39 58.18
CA ILE A 56 0.57 -11.62 58.72
C ILE A 56 0.19 -11.67 60.19
N THR A 57 -0.52 -12.71 60.62
CA THR A 57 -0.79 -13.00 62.05
C THR A 57 0.05 -14.18 62.48
N VAL A 58 0.64 -14.08 63.68
CA VAL A 58 1.43 -15.14 64.29
C VAL A 58 0.82 -15.38 65.67
N GLU A 59 0.22 -16.54 65.86
CA GLU A 59 -0.44 -16.96 67.08
C GLU A 59 0.36 -18.02 67.86
N ASN A 60 0.52 -17.86 69.15
CA ASN A 60 1.07 -18.87 70.02
C ASN A 60 -0.04 -19.85 70.45
N LYS A 61 -0.14 -20.97 69.74
CA LYS A 61 -1.10 -22.06 70.02
C LYS A 61 -0.58 -23.02 71.09
N GLY A 62 0.66 -22.87 71.53
CA GLY A 62 1.30 -23.68 72.56
C GLY A 62 0.91 -23.31 74.01
N ASN A 63 1.57 -23.97 74.98
CA ASN A 63 1.34 -23.69 76.39
C ASN A 63 2.55 -23.05 77.08
N VAL A 64 3.53 -22.54 76.29
CA VAL A 64 4.70 -21.83 76.79
C VAL A 64 4.91 -20.51 76.04
N ILE A 65 5.51 -19.52 76.70
CA ILE A 65 5.86 -18.26 76.02
C ILE A 65 6.88 -18.51 74.92
N LEU A 66 6.71 -17.80 73.77
CA LEU A 66 7.65 -17.80 72.66
C LEU A 66 8.43 -16.49 72.63
N THR A 67 9.74 -16.58 72.39
CA THR A 67 10.66 -15.41 72.31
C THR A 67 11.50 -15.49 71.05
N GLY A 68 12.17 -14.40 70.70
CA GLY A 68 13.03 -14.35 69.50
C GLY A 68 12.24 -14.56 68.21
N VAL A 69 10.95 -14.20 68.17
CA VAL A 69 10.09 -14.38 67.00
C VAL A 69 10.62 -13.54 65.82
N THR A 70 10.97 -14.20 64.74
CA THR A 70 11.46 -13.63 63.50
C THR A 70 10.65 -14.12 62.31
N LEU A 71 10.48 -13.28 61.29
CA LEU A 71 9.76 -13.60 60.08
C LEU A 71 10.70 -13.51 58.87
N THR A 72 10.77 -14.58 58.09
CA THR A 72 11.47 -14.59 56.78
C THR A 72 10.45 -14.71 55.68
N ASP A 73 10.29 -13.65 54.90
CA ASP A 73 9.32 -13.57 53.81
C ASP A 73 9.93 -14.05 52.48
N THR A 74 9.16 -14.78 51.71
CA THR A 74 9.55 -15.29 50.37
C THR A 74 8.47 -14.95 49.38
N LEU A 75 8.73 -13.92 48.55
CA LEU A 75 7.84 -13.46 47.48
C LEU A 75 8.37 -13.96 46.14
N LYS A 76 7.48 -14.56 45.34
CA LYS A 76 7.79 -15.11 44.01
C LYS A 76 6.78 -14.68 42.97
N ASP A 77 7.21 -14.58 41.71
CA ASP A 77 6.34 -14.43 40.56
C ASP A 77 5.69 -15.79 40.18
N GLY A 78 4.75 -15.77 39.22
CA GLY A 78 4.02 -16.96 38.79
C GLY A 78 4.87 -18.07 38.18
N ASN A 79 6.14 -17.78 37.79
CA ASN A 79 7.12 -18.75 37.30
C ASN A 79 8.11 -19.20 38.39
N GLY A 80 7.93 -18.74 39.64
CA GLY A 80 8.80 -19.06 40.78
C GLY A 80 10.06 -18.20 40.88
N GLY A 81 10.20 -17.13 40.10
CA GLY A 81 11.26 -16.14 40.21
C GLY A 81 11.13 -15.31 41.49
N ASN A 82 12.25 -15.01 42.15
CA ASN A 82 12.23 -14.25 43.40
C ASN A 82 11.90 -12.77 43.11
N LEU A 83 10.97 -12.23 43.88
CA LEU A 83 10.60 -10.82 43.92
C LEU A 83 11.04 -10.20 45.25
N THR A 84 11.06 -8.89 45.34
CA THR A 84 11.49 -8.15 46.55
C THR A 84 10.32 -7.30 47.06
N LEU A 85 9.97 -7.45 48.34
CA LEU A 85 9.01 -6.60 49.03
C LEU A 85 9.47 -5.15 49.01
N ASN A 86 8.53 -4.21 48.89
CA ASN A 86 8.79 -2.77 49.08
C ASN A 86 8.95 -2.40 50.56
N GLY A 87 8.35 -3.19 51.45
CA GLY A 87 8.44 -2.99 52.89
C GLY A 87 7.93 -4.16 53.71
N GLY A 88 8.51 -4.36 54.91
CA GLY A 88 8.11 -5.39 55.88
C GLY A 88 8.86 -6.72 55.75
N PRO A 89 8.43 -7.76 56.51
CA PRO A 89 7.37 -7.72 57.56
C PRO A 89 7.68 -6.76 58.72
N ASN A 90 6.77 -5.82 58.99
CA ASN A 90 6.86 -4.85 60.06
C ASN A 90 5.84 -5.20 61.15
N PHE A 91 6.29 -5.24 62.43
CA PHE A 91 5.41 -5.44 63.57
C PHE A 91 4.43 -4.29 63.71
N VAL A 92 3.15 -4.61 63.93
CA VAL A 92 2.05 -3.65 64.11
C VAL A 92 1.57 -3.66 65.56
N SER A 93 1.21 -4.84 66.10
CA SER A 93 0.60 -4.98 67.41
C SER A 93 0.62 -6.43 67.89
N ALA A 94 0.37 -6.65 69.19
CA ALA A 94 0.07 -7.94 69.77
C ALA A 94 -1.15 -7.81 70.70
N THR A 95 -2.04 -8.85 70.72
CA THR A 95 -3.33 -8.81 71.45
C THR A 95 -3.18 -8.66 72.94
N ALA A 96 -2.11 -9.21 73.56
CA ALA A 96 -1.80 -9.05 75.00
C ALA A 96 -0.74 -7.94 75.24
N SER A 97 -0.46 -7.10 74.19
CA SER A 97 0.50 -5.99 74.28
C SER A 97 1.96 -6.39 74.50
N SER A 98 2.35 -7.62 74.13
CA SER A 98 3.76 -8.04 74.14
C SER A 98 4.56 -7.20 73.17
N ALA A 99 5.85 -6.96 73.51
CA ALA A 99 6.76 -6.29 72.63
C ALA A 99 7.13 -7.20 71.43
N GLN A 100 7.53 -6.57 70.32
CA GLN A 100 8.00 -7.30 69.12
C GLN A 100 9.00 -8.39 69.52
N GLY A 101 8.83 -9.59 68.98
CA GLY A 101 9.69 -10.74 69.20
C GLY A 101 9.30 -11.60 70.41
N THR A 102 8.21 -11.31 71.13
CA THR A 102 7.67 -12.11 72.22
C THR A 102 6.20 -12.31 72.03
N ILE A 103 5.71 -13.55 72.21
CA ILE A 103 4.28 -13.90 72.13
C ILE A 103 3.92 -14.80 73.31
N THR A 104 3.05 -14.31 74.19
CA THR A 104 2.54 -15.10 75.35
C THR A 104 1.54 -16.14 74.89
N VAL A 105 1.19 -17.09 75.75
CA VAL A 105 0.25 -18.20 75.42
C VAL A 105 -1.12 -17.62 74.98
N GLY A 106 -1.61 -18.06 73.81
CA GLY A 106 -2.88 -17.62 73.23
C GLY A 106 -2.85 -16.19 72.66
N GLU A 107 -1.72 -15.55 72.62
CA GLU A 107 -1.54 -14.22 72.03
C GLU A 107 -1.28 -14.29 70.52
N THR A 108 -1.81 -13.31 69.77
CA THR A 108 -1.59 -13.11 68.35
C THR A 108 -0.81 -11.82 68.10
N ALA A 109 0.30 -11.88 67.43
CA ALA A 109 1.06 -10.75 66.92
C ALA A 109 0.74 -10.50 65.44
N THR A 110 0.56 -9.24 65.07
CA THR A 110 0.22 -8.82 63.68
C THR A 110 1.40 -8.08 63.05
N TYR A 111 1.73 -8.43 61.83
CA TYR A 111 2.74 -7.78 60.98
C TYR A 111 2.13 -7.38 59.64
N THR A 112 2.74 -6.43 58.98
CA THR A 112 2.38 -6.02 57.61
C THR A 112 3.59 -6.03 56.68
N ALA A 113 3.35 -6.41 55.41
CA ALA A 113 4.33 -6.31 54.35
C ALA A 113 3.65 -5.79 53.07
N SER A 114 4.42 -5.23 52.13
CA SER A 114 3.85 -4.71 50.90
C SER A 114 4.74 -4.98 49.70
N TYR A 115 4.08 -5.11 48.53
CA TYR A 115 4.74 -5.25 47.24
C TYR A 115 3.98 -4.42 46.20
N THR A 116 4.70 -3.55 45.47
CA THR A 116 4.14 -2.87 44.28
C THR A 116 4.33 -3.76 43.08
N ILE A 117 3.24 -4.06 42.37
CA ILE A 117 3.26 -4.96 41.22
C ILE A 117 4.17 -4.40 40.13
N ALA A 118 5.26 -5.11 39.86
CA ALA A 118 6.19 -4.81 38.76
C ALA A 118 5.85 -5.60 37.50
N GLN A 119 6.38 -5.18 36.34
CA GLN A 119 6.12 -5.81 35.06
C GLN A 119 6.42 -7.34 35.05
N ALA A 120 7.48 -7.76 35.73
CA ALA A 120 7.82 -9.19 35.85
C ALA A 120 6.68 -10.04 36.44
N ALA A 121 5.96 -9.50 37.44
CA ALA A 121 4.80 -10.17 38.04
C ALA A 121 3.58 -10.14 37.09
N VAL A 122 3.37 -9.04 36.36
CA VAL A 122 2.31 -8.94 35.33
C VAL A 122 2.53 -9.94 34.21
N ASP A 123 3.77 -10.06 33.74
CA ASP A 123 4.14 -10.96 32.65
C ASP A 123 3.93 -12.44 33.02
N THR A 124 4.06 -12.80 34.33
CA THR A 124 3.83 -14.17 34.81
C THR A 124 2.39 -14.43 35.27
N GLY A 125 1.58 -13.37 35.42
CA GLY A 125 0.15 -13.43 35.72
C GLY A 125 -0.21 -13.67 37.17
N SER A 126 0.77 -13.81 38.09
CA SER A 126 0.49 -13.96 39.53
C SER A 126 1.73 -13.69 40.38
N VAL A 127 1.49 -13.46 41.66
CA VAL A 127 2.50 -13.51 42.72
C VAL A 127 2.08 -14.48 43.81
N SER A 128 3.05 -15.22 44.37
CA SER A 128 2.84 -16.09 45.53
C SER A 128 3.76 -15.61 46.65
N ASN A 129 3.25 -15.54 47.88
CA ASN A 129 4.01 -15.09 49.04
C ASN A 129 3.81 -16.01 50.24
N THR A 130 4.90 -16.47 50.81
CA THR A 130 4.96 -17.26 52.06
C THR A 130 5.83 -16.57 53.10
N VAL A 131 5.55 -16.79 54.36
CA VAL A 131 6.44 -16.38 55.47
C VAL A 131 6.79 -17.57 56.34
N LEU A 132 8.09 -17.73 56.61
CA LEU A 132 8.58 -18.65 57.63
C LEU A 132 8.69 -17.89 58.93
N VAL A 133 7.96 -18.29 59.96
CA VAL A 133 8.08 -17.84 61.34
C VAL A 133 9.04 -18.76 62.07
N THR A 134 9.97 -18.17 62.80
CA THR A 134 10.90 -18.90 63.68
C THR A 134 10.86 -18.26 65.08
N ALA A 135 10.71 -19.09 66.12
CA ALA A 135 10.65 -18.66 67.52
C ALA A 135 11.42 -19.63 68.41
N SER A 136 11.62 -19.25 69.67
CA SER A 136 12.34 -20.00 70.65
C SER A 136 11.43 -20.29 71.85
N SER A 137 11.36 -21.56 72.26
CA SER A 137 10.73 -21.97 73.50
C SER A 137 11.67 -21.78 74.71
N PRO A 138 11.20 -21.79 75.96
CA PRO A 138 12.04 -21.64 77.15
C PRO A 138 13.18 -22.67 77.21
N GLY A 139 14.41 -22.16 77.25
CA GLY A 139 15.63 -22.97 77.28
C GLY A 139 16.16 -23.46 75.94
N ASN A 140 15.45 -23.21 74.82
CA ASN A 140 15.86 -23.59 73.48
C ASN A 140 16.01 -22.34 72.56
N THR A 141 16.56 -22.53 71.39
CA THR A 141 16.75 -21.47 70.41
C THR A 141 16.28 -21.92 69.04
N ASN A 142 15.37 -21.11 68.39
CA ASN A 142 14.85 -21.34 67.05
C ASN A 142 14.26 -22.78 66.84
N ASP A 143 13.66 -23.33 67.89
CA ASP A 143 13.12 -24.67 67.89
C ASP A 143 11.64 -24.79 67.52
N VAL A 144 10.99 -23.62 67.34
CA VAL A 144 9.56 -23.54 66.94
C VAL A 144 9.46 -22.80 65.62
N THR A 145 8.91 -23.48 64.63
CA THR A 145 8.77 -22.88 63.28
C THR A 145 7.41 -23.21 62.71
N ASP A 146 6.93 -22.28 61.81
CA ASP A 146 5.77 -22.49 61.03
C ASP A 146 5.88 -21.71 59.71
N ILE A 147 5.26 -22.25 58.64
CA ILE A 147 5.11 -21.56 57.33
C ILE A 147 3.69 -21.07 57.25
N SER A 148 3.49 -19.85 56.86
CA SER A 148 2.16 -19.24 56.78
C SER A 148 1.20 -20.01 55.88
N ASP A 149 -0.01 -20.12 56.36
CA ASP A 149 -1.23 -20.49 55.64
C ASP A 149 -1.92 -19.25 55.08
N ASP A 150 -2.65 -19.33 53.95
CA ASP A 150 -3.32 -18.18 53.38
C ASP A 150 -4.68 -17.86 54.03
N GLY A 151 -5.18 -18.76 54.89
CA GLY A 151 -6.42 -18.62 55.62
C GLY A 151 -7.65 -19.00 54.79
N ASP A 152 -7.49 -19.70 53.65
CA ASP A 152 -8.55 -20.19 52.78
C ASP A 152 -8.52 -21.72 52.68
N ASP A 153 -9.12 -22.41 53.66
CA ASP A 153 -9.26 -23.87 53.64
C ASP A 153 -10.20 -24.39 52.53
N GLY A 154 -10.87 -23.49 51.80
CA GLY A 154 -11.84 -23.84 50.78
C GLY A 154 -11.22 -24.37 49.49
N ASP A 155 -9.95 -24.13 49.25
CA ASP A 155 -9.18 -24.63 48.10
C ASP A 155 -8.70 -26.10 48.29
N GLY A 156 -8.86 -26.66 49.48
CA GLY A 156 -8.49 -28.04 49.84
C GLY A 156 -7.10 -28.15 50.46
N ASN A 157 -6.36 -27.06 50.64
CA ASN A 157 -5.15 -26.99 51.43
C ASN A 157 -5.47 -26.32 52.76
N THR A 158 -5.07 -26.87 53.87
CA THR A 158 -5.45 -26.40 55.21
C THR A 158 -4.24 -26.03 56.05
N THR A 159 -3.04 -26.13 55.52
CA THR A 159 -1.81 -25.84 56.23
C THR A 159 -0.66 -25.48 55.27
N ASN A 160 0.10 -24.44 55.61
CA ASN A 160 1.39 -24.10 54.98
C ASN A 160 1.30 -23.80 53.47
N ASP A 161 0.25 -23.15 53.00
CA ASP A 161 0.17 -22.75 51.61
C ASP A 161 0.52 -21.28 51.38
N GLY A 162 0.86 -20.95 50.13
CA GLY A 162 1.26 -19.62 49.77
C GLY A 162 0.10 -18.74 49.41
N THR A 163 0.03 -17.53 49.97
CA THR A 163 -0.94 -16.53 49.61
C THR A 163 -0.74 -16.12 48.15
N VAL A 164 -1.63 -16.52 47.22
CA VAL A 164 -1.54 -16.24 45.78
C VAL A 164 -2.42 -15.07 45.41
N THR A 165 -1.83 -14.12 44.66
CA THR A 165 -2.53 -13.00 44.05
C THR A 165 -2.48 -13.13 42.54
N SER A 166 -3.64 -13.30 41.89
CA SER A 166 -3.76 -13.30 40.44
C SER A 166 -3.68 -11.89 39.87
N ILE A 167 -2.92 -11.73 38.76
CA ILE A 167 -2.74 -10.47 38.05
C ILE A 167 -3.31 -10.65 36.66
N THR A 168 -4.32 -9.83 36.31
CA THR A 168 -4.99 -9.89 35.01
C THR A 168 -4.51 -8.77 34.12
N ALA A 169 -3.83 -9.10 33.02
CA ALA A 169 -3.43 -8.13 32.02
C ALA A 169 -3.67 -8.72 30.63
N SER A 170 -4.24 -7.92 29.73
CA SER A 170 -4.41 -8.27 28.31
C SER A 170 -3.12 -8.03 27.54
N ALA A 171 -2.88 -8.80 26.49
CA ALA A 171 -1.85 -8.53 25.49
C ALA A 171 -2.51 -7.96 24.24
N SER A 172 -1.97 -6.88 23.68
CA SER A 172 -2.52 -6.21 22.51
C SER A 172 -1.43 -5.46 21.75
N LEU A 173 -1.51 -5.48 20.42
CA LEU A 173 -0.73 -4.64 19.53
C LEU A 173 -1.66 -3.67 18.80
N GLU A 174 -1.12 -2.53 18.39
CA GLU A 174 -1.71 -1.58 17.46
C GLU A 174 -0.69 -1.27 16.38
N VAL A 175 -1.08 -1.43 15.12
CA VAL A 175 -0.19 -1.25 13.97
C VAL A 175 -0.72 -0.14 13.07
N THR A 176 0.12 0.88 12.83
CA THR A 176 -0.21 1.95 11.87
C THR A 176 0.81 1.93 10.74
N LYS A 177 0.35 2.16 9.51
CA LYS A 177 1.20 2.22 8.33
C LYS A 177 0.87 3.43 7.48
N THR A 178 1.85 4.28 7.24
CA THR A 178 1.73 5.48 6.40
C THR A 178 2.66 5.41 5.20
N ALA A 179 2.37 6.18 4.15
CA ALA A 179 3.16 6.23 2.93
C ALA A 179 3.58 7.66 2.58
N ALA A 180 4.82 7.79 2.10
CA ALA A 180 5.33 9.03 1.50
C ALA A 180 5.95 8.70 0.13
N VAL A 181 5.66 9.53 -0.89
CA VAL A 181 6.21 9.34 -2.24
C VAL A 181 7.40 10.28 -2.44
N THR A 182 8.51 9.73 -2.91
CA THR A 182 9.65 10.48 -3.40
C THR A 182 9.60 10.51 -4.91
N ASP A 183 9.31 11.69 -5.47
CA ASP A 183 9.23 11.95 -6.90
C ASP A 183 10.62 11.87 -7.55
N ASN A 184 10.73 11.22 -8.69
CA ASN A 184 11.94 11.10 -9.51
C ASN A 184 12.32 12.39 -10.26
N GLY A 185 11.57 13.49 -10.08
CA GLY A 185 11.81 14.82 -10.65
C GLY A 185 10.89 15.19 -11.79
N ASN A 186 9.80 14.43 -12.04
CA ASN A 186 8.83 14.72 -13.08
C ASN A 186 7.54 15.41 -12.57
N SER A 187 7.45 15.71 -11.27
CA SER A 187 6.33 16.37 -10.59
C SER A 187 5.00 15.63 -10.64
N THR A 188 5.04 14.31 -10.88
CA THR A 188 3.86 13.46 -10.95
C THR A 188 4.13 12.10 -10.28
N THR A 189 3.19 11.60 -9.50
CA THR A 189 3.33 10.29 -8.87
C THR A 189 3.11 9.17 -9.90
N GLY A 190 4.19 8.49 -10.29
CA GLY A 190 4.13 7.49 -11.34
C GLY A 190 5.31 6.52 -11.40
N ALA A 191 5.51 5.90 -12.56
CA ALA A 191 6.60 4.95 -12.76
C ALA A 191 7.97 5.57 -12.50
N GLY A 192 8.79 4.89 -11.70
CA GLY A 192 10.12 5.33 -11.29
C GLY A 192 10.17 6.05 -9.94
N ASP A 193 9.05 6.49 -9.39
CA ASP A 193 8.99 7.07 -8.05
C ASP A 193 9.11 5.99 -6.98
N ILE A 194 9.51 6.43 -5.79
CA ILE A 194 9.69 5.53 -4.66
C ILE A 194 8.64 5.84 -3.59
N ILE A 195 7.83 4.84 -3.24
CA ILE A 195 6.98 4.89 -2.07
C ILE A 195 7.81 4.40 -0.88
N VAL A 196 7.92 5.23 0.16
CA VAL A 196 8.51 4.87 1.44
C VAL A 196 7.40 4.70 2.46
N TYR A 197 7.28 3.51 3.02
CA TYR A 197 6.33 3.19 4.09
C TYR A 197 6.99 3.34 5.44
N THR A 198 6.29 3.99 6.37
CA THR A 198 6.62 4.00 7.80
C THR A 198 5.58 3.16 8.52
N ILE A 199 6.03 2.17 9.26
CA ILE A 199 5.19 1.24 10.02
C ILE A 199 5.50 1.43 11.49
N THR A 200 4.48 1.71 12.30
CA THR A 200 4.60 1.73 13.75
C THR A 200 3.86 0.55 14.35
N VAL A 201 4.49 -0.12 15.31
CA VAL A 201 3.90 -1.22 16.09
C VAL A 201 3.97 -0.81 17.54
N LYS A 202 2.82 -0.62 18.19
CA LYS A 202 2.70 -0.21 19.57
C LYS A 202 2.14 -1.34 20.42
N ASN A 203 2.72 -1.56 21.57
CA ASN A 203 2.15 -2.43 22.59
C ASN A 203 1.13 -1.64 23.42
N ASN A 204 -0.16 -1.83 23.15
CA ASN A 204 -1.28 -1.22 23.88
C ASN A 204 -1.77 -2.12 25.03
N GLY A 205 -1.19 -3.32 25.18
CA GLY A 205 -1.52 -4.25 26.25
C GLY A 205 -0.80 -3.95 27.54
N GLY A 206 -1.10 -4.75 28.57
CA GLY A 206 -0.43 -4.70 29.87
C GLY A 206 0.74 -5.68 30.03
N ARG A 207 1.05 -6.49 29.00
CA ARG A 207 2.13 -7.50 29.02
C ARG A 207 3.22 -7.18 28.02
N THR A 208 4.45 -7.57 28.31
CA THR A 208 5.56 -7.51 27.36
C THR A 208 5.29 -8.43 26.17
N ILE A 209 5.44 -7.94 24.94
CA ILE A 209 5.30 -8.73 23.72
C ILE A 209 6.67 -9.03 23.13
N THR A 210 6.89 -10.28 22.73
CA THR A 210 8.15 -10.77 22.16
C THR A 210 7.92 -11.49 20.84
N GLY A 211 8.99 -11.75 20.08
CA GLY A 211 8.92 -12.49 18.83
C GLY A 211 8.10 -11.78 17.76
N ILE A 212 8.00 -10.44 17.79
CA ILE A 212 7.21 -9.67 16.83
C ILE A 212 7.79 -9.83 15.42
N THR A 213 6.94 -10.29 14.51
CA THR A 213 7.23 -10.43 13.07
C THR A 213 6.22 -9.65 12.26
N LEU A 214 6.65 -9.12 11.10
CA LEU A 214 5.81 -8.35 10.19
C LEU A 214 5.67 -9.07 8.85
N THR A 215 4.45 -9.25 8.39
CA THR A 215 4.13 -9.77 7.06
C THR A 215 3.46 -8.69 6.24
N ASP A 216 4.16 -8.20 5.20
CA ASP A 216 3.71 -7.12 4.33
C ASP A 216 2.96 -7.67 3.10
N THR A 217 1.87 -7.02 2.71
CA THR A 217 1.08 -7.37 1.53
C THR A 217 0.88 -6.14 0.66
N LEU A 218 1.68 -6.05 -0.41
CA LEU A 218 1.64 -4.96 -1.38
C LEU A 218 0.89 -5.40 -2.64
N LYS A 219 -0.06 -4.58 -3.12
CA LYS A 219 -0.89 -4.85 -4.30
C LYS A 219 -1.00 -3.65 -5.20
N ASP A 220 -1.15 -3.92 -6.51
CA ASP A 220 -1.56 -2.91 -7.48
C ASP A 220 -3.08 -2.62 -7.40
N GLY A 221 -3.56 -1.65 -8.16
CA GLY A 221 -4.97 -1.25 -8.17
C GLY A 221 -5.94 -2.30 -8.71
N ASN A 222 -5.46 -3.36 -9.35
CA ASN A 222 -6.22 -4.50 -9.83
C ASN A 222 -6.18 -5.69 -8.85
N GLY A 223 -5.48 -5.54 -7.71
CA GLY A 223 -5.30 -6.59 -6.71
C GLY A 223 -4.15 -7.56 -6.99
N GLY A 224 -3.33 -7.31 -8.00
CA GLY A 224 -2.14 -8.09 -8.31
C GLY A 224 -1.05 -7.89 -7.25
N ASN A 225 -0.38 -8.96 -6.83
CA ASN A 225 0.68 -8.89 -5.82
C ASN A 225 1.93 -8.21 -6.39
N LEU A 226 2.48 -7.29 -5.61
CA LEU A 226 3.74 -6.62 -5.87
C LEU A 226 4.79 -7.02 -4.82
N THR A 227 6.06 -6.75 -5.10
CA THR A 227 7.17 -7.09 -4.19
C THR A 227 7.88 -5.82 -3.75
N LEU A 228 8.04 -5.63 -2.44
CA LEU A 228 8.83 -4.54 -1.88
C LEU A 228 10.28 -4.60 -2.38
N ASN A 229 10.92 -3.45 -2.58
CA ASN A 229 12.35 -3.36 -2.85
C ASN A 229 13.18 -3.58 -1.58
N GLY A 230 12.61 -3.30 -0.41
CA GLY A 230 13.24 -3.49 0.89
C GLY A 230 12.28 -3.37 2.05
N GLY A 231 12.57 -4.06 3.14
CA GLY A 231 11.81 -4.04 4.39
C GLY A 231 10.68 -5.08 4.48
N PRO A 232 9.86 -5.02 5.56
CA PRO A 232 9.98 -4.11 6.71
C PRO A 232 11.27 -4.28 7.50
N ASN A 233 12.03 -3.18 7.69
CA ASN A 233 13.27 -3.15 8.45
C ASN A 233 13.07 -2.36 9.75
N PHE A 234 13.50 -2.92 10.88
CA PHE A 234 13.48 -2.24 12.17
C PHE A 234 14.38 -0.99 12.16
N VAL A 235 13.87 0.11 12.69
CA VAL A 235 14.58 1.38 12.81
C VAL A 235 14.89 1.69 14.27
N SER A 236 13.88 1.69 15.13
CA SER A 236 14.02 2.06 16.55
C SER A 236 12.81 1.60 17.35
N ALA A 237 12.96 1.60 18.69
CA ALA A 237 11.87 1.47 19.65
C ALA A 237 11.97 2.58 20.70
N SER A 238 10.82 3.12 21.15
CA SER A 238 10.75 4.32 22.01
C SER A 238 11.36 4.12 23.40
N ALA A 239 11.33 2.89 23.93
CA ALA A 239 11.97 2.51 25.18
C ALA A 239 13.30 1.76 24.95
N SER A 240 13.82 1.78 23.70
CA SER A 240 15.10 1.15 23.32
C SER A 240 15.13 -0.38 23.39
N SER A 241 13.98 -1.05 23.33
CA SER A 241 13.93 -2.52 23.19
C SER A 241 14.56 -2.97 21.87
N ALA A 242 15.09 -4.17 21.86
CA ALA A 242 15.61 -4.79 20.66
C ALA A 242 14.48 -5.10 19.67
N ALA A 243 14.82 -5.22 18.39
CA ALA A 243 13.89 -5.65 17.35
C ALA A 243 13.12 -6.91 17.77
N GLY A 244 11.79 -6.88 17.62
CA GLY A 244 10.92 -7.99 17.96
C GLY A 244 10.47 -8.06 19.43
N THR A 245 10.81 -7.07 20.26
CA THR A 245 10.34 -6.96 21.65
C THR A 245 9.74 -5.58 21.90
N LEU A 246 8.60 -5.51 22.58
CA LEU A 246 7.96 -4.29 23.02
C LEU A 246 7.51 -4.41 24.48
N VAL A 247 8.05 -3.58 25.36
CA VAL A 247 7.49 -3.41 26.70
C VAL A 247 6.17 -2.63 26.62
N VAL A 248 5.43 -2.58 27.72
CA VAL A 248 4.12 -1.91 27.79
C VAL A 248 4.23 -0.44 27.38
N ASN A 249 3.30 0.03 26.54
CA ASN A 249 3.24 1.37 25.94
C ASN A 249 4.43 1.74 25.02
N GLU A 250 5.30 0.81 24.69
CA GLU A 250 6.39 1.06 23.75
C GLU A 250 5.93 0.97 22.30
N THR A 251 6.52 1.81 21.45
CA THR A 251 6.29 1.83 20.00
C THR A 251 7.59 1.54 19.27
N ALA A 252 7.59 0.53 18.42
CA ALA A 252 8.65 0.29 17.44
C ALA A 252 8.31 0.90 16.08
N THR A 253 9.33 1.39 15.39
CA THR A 253 9.24 1.94 14.03
C THR A 253 10.01 1.06 13.06
N TYR A 254 9.37 0.75 11.93
CA TYR A 254 9.96 0.03 10.80
C TYR A 254 9.79 0.82 9.52
N THR A 255 10.61 0.55 8.51
CA THR A 255 10.50 1.14 7.18
C THR A 255 10.50 0.07 6.10
N ALA A 256 9.74 0.33 5.03
CA ALA A 256 9.74 -0.48 3.82
C ALA A 256 9.69 0.43 2.59
N SER A 257 10.06 -0.06 1.41
CA SER A 257 10.04 0.75 0.20
C SER A 257 9.63 -0.05 -1.03
N TYR A 258 9.03 0.67 -1.99
CA TYR A 258 8.64 0.15 -3.30
C TYR A 258 8.90 1.18 -4.38
N THR A 259 9.61 0.79 -5.46
CA THR A 259 9.74 1.61 -6.67
C THR A 259 8.59 1.29 -7.60
N ILE A 260 7.81 2.31 -7.97
CA ILE A 260 6.63 2.14 -8.82
C ILE A 260 7.06 1.68 -10.20
N THR A 261 6.62 0.50 -10.61
CA THR A 261 6.84 -0.02 -11.96
C THR A 261 5.80 0.55 -12.93
N GLN A 262 6.09 0.56 -14.26
CA GLN A 262 5.11 0.96 -15.26
C GLN A 262 3.85 0.11 -15.21
N ALA A 263 3.98 -1.19 -14.93
CA ALA A 263 2.84 -2.09 -14.80
C ALA A 263 1.91 -1.68 -13.63
N ALA A 264 2.49 -1.36 -12.47
CA ALA A 264 1.74 -0.87 -11.32
C ALA A 264 1.13 0.52 -11.59
N ALA A 265 1.88 1.42 -12.26
CA ALA A 265 1.40 2.73 -12.65
C ALA A 265 0.14 2.66 -13.52
N ASN A 266 0.05 1.71 -14.43
CA ASN A 266 -1.12 1.51 -15.28
C ASN A 266 -2.40 1.11 -14.51
N THR A 267 -2.31 0.81 -13.21
CA THR A 267 -3.48 0.46 -12.35
C THR A 267 -4.00 1.62 -11.51
N SER A 268 -3.38 2.79 -11.61
CA SER A 268 -3.77 4.08 -11.00
C SER A 268 -3.72 4.18 -9.47
N LYS A 269 -3.41 3.13 -8.75
CA LYS A 269 -3.17 3.15 -7.29
C LYS A 269 -2.34 1.96 -6.84
N ILE A 270 -1.75 2.07 -5.65
CA ILE A 270 -1.08 0.99 -4.94
C ILE A 270 -1.68 0.91 -3.54
N SER A 271 -1.92 -0.30 -3.06
CA SER A 271 -2.46 -0.62 -1.75
C SER A 271 -1.46 -1.45 -0.97
N ASN A 272 -1.22 -1.12 0.29
CA ASN A 272 -0.29 -1.85 1.13
C ASN A 272 -0.82 -2.00 2.55
N SER A 273 -0.79 -3.22 3.09
CA SER A 273 -1.08 -3.53 4.49
C SER A 273 0.01 -4.39 5.09
N VAL A 274 0.15 -4.37 6.42
CA VAL A 274 1.07 -5.22 7.15
C VAL A 274 0.35 -5.88 8.32
N VAL A 275 0.61 -7.16 8.54
CA VAL A 275 0.17 -7.89 9.73
C VAL A 275 1.36 -8.05 10.66
N ALA A 276 1.22 -7.58 11.90
CA ALA A 276 2.15 -7.87 12.98
C ALA A 276 1.63 -9.07 13.79
N VAL A 277 2.52 -9.98 14.13
CA VAL A 277 2.25 -11.13 15.00
C VAL A 277 3.32 -11.16 16.07
N GLY A 278 2.92 -11.28 17.33
CA GLY A 278 3.80 -11.35 18.49
C GLY A 278 3.32 -12.39 19.50
N SER A 279 4.09 -12.59 20.55
CA SER A 279 3.85 -13.57 21.61
C SER A 279 3.79 -12.88 22.96
N SER A 280 2.71 -13.11 23.72
CA SER A 280 2.64 -12.77 25.12
C SER A 280 3.40 -13.82 25.97
N PRO A 281 3.82 -13.50 27.20
CA PRO A 281 4.50 -14.43 28.07
C PRO A 281 3.70 -15.73 28.29
N GLY A 282 4.34 -16.88 28.05
CA GLY A 282 3.74 -18.20 28.18
C GLY A 282 2.91 -18.65 26.96
N SER A 283 2.76 -17.83 25.93
CA SER A 283 2.02 -18.12 24.70
C SER A 283 2.91 -17.93 23.45
N THR A 284 2.44 -18.34 22.29
CA THR A 284 3.17 -18.19 21.04
C THR A 284 2.24 -17.70 19.95
N ASN A 285 2.60 -16.58 19.31
CA ASN A 285 1.86 -15.97 18.19
C ASN A 285 0.37 -15.71 18.52
N ASP A 286 0.09 -15.38 19.76
CA ASP A 286 -1.28 -15.17 20.28
C ASP A 286 -1.75 -13.73 20.18
N VAL A 287 -0.87 -12.80 19.79
CA VAL A 287 -1.16 -11.38 19.64
C VAL A 287 -0.95 -10.99 18.19
N THR A 288 -1.97 -10.48 17.55
CA THR A 288 -1.92 -10.09 16.14
C THR A 288 -2.70 -8.81 15.91
N ASP A 289 -2.21 -8.01 14.97
CA ASP A 289 -2.92 -6.83 14.48
C ASP A 289 -2.57 -6.56 13.02
N THR A 290 -3.53 -5.98 12.28
CA THR A 290 -3.36 -5.56 10.88
C THR A 290 -3.28 -4.03 10.83
N SER A 291 -2.37 -3.50 10.03
CA SER A 291 -2.15 -2.06 9.97
C SER A 291 -3.38 -1.27 9.54
N ASP A 292 -3.59 -0.18 10.24
CA ASP A 292 -4.42 0.96 9.89
C ASP A 292 -3.58 1.99 9.10
N ASP A 293 -4.19 2.80 8.22
CA ASP A 293 -3.46 3.84 7.47
C ASP A 293 -3.28 5.16 8.24
N GLY A 294 -3.93 5.28 9.39
CA GLY A 294 -3.88 6.45 10.28
C GLY A 294 -4.77 7.60 9.85
N ASP A 295 -5.73 7.38 8.94
CA ASP A 295 -6.71 8.37 8.48
C ASP A 295 -8.15 7.96 8.78
N ASP A 296 -8.63 8.22 9.98
CA ASP A 296 -10.01 7.93 10.41
C ASP A 296 -11.06 8.80 9.71
N SER A 297 -10.64 9.78 8.90
CA SER A 297 -11.56 10.73 8.25
C SER A 297 -12.33 10.14 7.08
N ASP A 298 -11.89 9.01 6.55
CA ASP A 298 -12.56 8.27 5.47
C ASP A 298 -13.71 7.37 5.96
N GLY A 299 -13.87 7.24 7.30
CA GLY A 299 -14.92 6.47 7.97
C GLY A 299 -14.52 5.02 8.32
N ASN A 300 -13.28 4.62 8.03
CA ASN A 300 -12.64 3.42 8.55
C ASN A 300 -11.67 3.81 9.66
N THR A 301 -11.70 3.12 10.78
CA THR A 301 -10.92 3.46 11.98
C THR A 301 -10.01 2.32 12.43
N GLU A 302 -10.05 1.20 11.72
CA GLU A 302 -9.28 0.01 12.07
C GLU A 302 -9.00 -0.86 10.83
N ASN A 303 -7.77 -1.36 10.70
CA ASN A 303 -7.39 -2.41 9.77
C ASN A 303 -7.57 -2.09 8.27
N ASP A 304 -7.41 -0.83 7.85
CA ASP A 304 -7.47 -0.50 6.45
C ASP A 304 -6.09 -0.39 5.78
N PRO A 305 -6.01 -0.67 4.48
CA PRO A 305 -4.75 -0.61 3.77
C PRO A 305 -4.35 0.82 3.43
N THR A 306 -3.09 1.14 3.58
CA THR A 306 -2.50 2.41 3.10
C THR A 306 -2.60 2.50 1.59
N ILE A 307 -3.38 3.45 1.06
CA ILE A 307 -3.58 3.69 -0.36
C ILE A 307 -2.66 4.80 -0.86
N THR A 308 -1.88 4.52 -1.90
CA THR A 308 -1.13 5.53 -2.65
C THR A 308 -1.79 5.73 -4.01
N PRO A 309 -2.52 6.83 -4.24
CA PRO A 309 -3.09 7.15 -5.55
C PRO A 309 -1.97 7.56 -6.52
N LEU A 310 -2.09 7.13 -7.78
CA LEU A 310 -1.16 7.47 -8.85
C LEU A 310 -1.84 8.45 -9.81
N SER A 311 -1.28 9.65 -9.94
CA SER A 311 -1.79 10.70 -10.84
C SER A 311 -1.02 10.65 -12.15
N LEU A 312 -1.57 9.99 -13.16
CA LEU A 312 -0.89 9.77 -14.43
C LEU A 312 -1.55 10.56 -15.55
N GLN A 313 -0.73 11.31 -16.29
CA GLN A 313 -1.17 12.03 -17.48
C GLN A 313 -1.26 11.07 -18.68
N LYS A 314 -2.32 11.18 -19.45
CA LYS A 314 -2.55 10.47 -20.71
C LYS A 314 -2.52 11.49 -21.84
N SER A 315 -1.69 11.26 -22.85
CA SER A 315 -1.49 12.19 -23.96
C SER A 315 -0.97 11.46 -25.19
N LEU A 316 -1.42 11.91 -26.35
CA LEU A 316 -0.88 11.57 -27.67
C LEU A 316 -0.25 12.80 -28.30
N ASP A 317 0.68 12.60 -29.22
CA ASP A 317 1.23 13.57 -30.14
C ASP A 317 1.22 12.92 -31.53
N VAL A 318 0.49 13.55 -32.46
CA VAL A 318 0.25 13.02 -33.81
C VAL A 318 0.83 13.97 -34.84
N THR A 319 1.84 13.52 -35.59
CA THR A 319 2.39 14.26 -36.73
C THR A 319 2.05 13.57 -38.03
N LYS A 320 1.71 14.34 -39.07
CA LYS A 320 1.37 13.84 -40.40
C LYS A 320 2.16 14.59 -41.47
N THR A 321 2.94 13.86 -42.25
CA THR A 321 3.72 14.40 -43.36
C THR A 321 3.33 13.71 -44.66
N PHE A 322 3.76 14.27 -45.81
CA PHE A 322 3.51 13.69 -47.10
C PHE A 322 4.72 13.71 -48.04
N LEU A 323 4.69 12.82 -49.03
CA LEU A 323 5.60 12.79 -50.15
C LEU A 323 4.79 12.48 -51.41
N VAL A 324 5.02 13.25 -52.49
CA VAL A 324 4.37 12.99 -53.79
C VAL A 324 5.26 12.07 -54.63
N THR A 325 4.63 11.03 -55.19
CA THR A 325 5.23 10.19 -56.24
C THR A 325 4.66 10.63 -57.58
N ASP A 326 5.54 11.19 -58.44
CA ASP A 326 5.22 11.63 -59.82
C ASP A 326 4.91 10.42 -60.71
N ASN A 327 3.89 10.56 -61.51
CA ASN A 327 3.47 9.56 -62.51
C ASN A 327 4.43 9.39 -63.71
N GLY A 328 5.49 10.27 -63.80
CA GLY A 328 6.52 10.27 -64.82
C GLY A 328 6.41 11.40 -65.86
N ASP A 329 5.49 12.35 -65.62
CA ASP A 329 5.29 13.51 -66.52
C ASP A 329 6.11 14.77 -66.07
N GLY A 330 6.74 14.72 -64.91
CA GLY A 330 7.60 15.76 -64.35
C GLY A 330 6.84 16.98 -63.81
N THR A 331 5.50 16.90 -63.66
CA THR A 331 4.67 17.98 -63.17
C THR A 331 3.74 17.50 -62.07
N LEU A 332 3.63 18.30 -60.97
CA LEU A 332 2.65 17.96 -59.93
C LEU A 332 1.23 18.12 -60.45
N GLY A 333 0.53 17.00 -60.62
CA GLY A 333 -0.79 17.02 -61.28
C GLY A 333 -1.62 15.73 -61.15
N ALA A 334 -2.57 15.62 -62.04
CA ALA A 334 -3.47 14.44 -62.09
C ALA A 334 -2.68 13.19 -62.45
N GLY A 335 -2.88 12.09 -61.70
CA GLY A 335 -2.18 10.83 -61.84
C GLY A 335 -1.07 10.60 -60.79
N ASP A 336 -0.57 11.68 -60.19
CA ASP A 336 0.41 11.58 -59.10
C ASP A 336 -0.23 11.01 -57.83
N ILE A 337 0.62 10.44 -56.98
CA ILE A 337 0.17 9.83 -55.72
C ILE A 337 0.76 10.62 -54.53
N ILE A 338 -0.10 11.18 -53.71
CA ILE A 338 0.26 11.73 -52.42
C ILE A 338 0.32 10.56 -51.42
N ASN A 339 1.50 10.30 -50.87
CA ASN A 339 1.73 9.28 -49.84
C ASN A 339 1.86 9.98 -48.49
N TYR A 340 0.96 9.68 -47.56
CA TYR A 340 0.95 10.22 -46.21
C TYR A 340 1.63 9.29 -45.24
N THR A 341 2.41 9.85 -44.30
CA THR A 341 2.99 9.16 -43.13
C THR A 341 2.44 9.81 -41.87
N ILE A 342 1.82 9.00 -40.99
CA ILE A 342 1.22 9.44 -39.75
C ILE A 342 1.99 8.79 -38.61
N ASN A 343 2.69 9.57 -37.80
CA ASN A 343 3.39 9.12 -36.61
C ASN A 343 2.56 9.45 -35.38
N VAL A 344 2.26 8.42 -34.57
CA VAL A 344 1.49 8.52 -33.33
C VAL A 344 2.43 8.17 -32.19
N LYS A 345 2.70 9.14 -31.33
CA LYS A 345 3.57 9.00 -30.15
C LYS A 345 2.75 9.10 -28.87
N ASN A 346 2.98 8.19 -27.93
CA ASN A 346 2.47 8.32 -26.57
C ASN A 346 3.38 9.24 -25.76
N THR A 347 2.93 10.44 -25.49
CA THR A 347 3.62 11.45 -24.67
C THR A 347 3.14 11.47 -23.23
N GLY A 348 2.14 10.62 -22.89
CA GLY A 348 1.64 10.44 -21.54
C GLY A 348 2.53 9.54 -20.67
N GLN A 349 2.03 9.20 -19.48
CA GLN A 349 2.75 8.42 -18.46
C GLN A 349 2.21 7.00 -18.28
N ILE A 350 1.15 6.64 -19.01
CA ILE A 350 0.54 5.31 -19.01
C ILE A 350 0.55 4.70 -20.40
N ASN A 351 0.56 3.37 -20.46
CA ASN A 351 0.42 2.66 -21.72
C ASN A 351 -1.00 2.85 -22.28
N LEU A 352 -1.09 3.07 -23.57
CA LEU A 352 -2.35 3.18 -24.30
C LEU A 352 -2.62 1.91 -25.11
N THR A 353 -3.88 1.63 -25.40
CA THR A 353 -4.33 0.48 -26.19
C THR A 353 -5.36 0.93 -27.21
N ASN A 354 -5.72 0.04 -28.15
CA ASN A 354 -6.75 0.27 -29.16
C ASN A 354 -6.52 1.55 -29.98
N VAL A 355 -5.27 1.82 -30.37
CA VAL A 355 -4.93 2.95 -31.21
C VAL A 355 -5.62 2.81 -32.58
N THR A 356 -6.42 3.80 -32.94
CA THR A 356 -7.13 3.87 -34.22
C THR A 356 -6.93 5.23 -34.87
N VAL A 357 -6.84 5.24 -36.21
CA VAL A 357 -6.65 6.46 -37.01
C VAL A 357 -7.82 6.62 -37.95
N ASN A 358 -8.44 7.78 -37.92
CA ASN A 358 -9.48 8.19 -38.89
C ASN A 358 -8.98 9.42 -39.67
N GLU A 359 -8.98 9.37 -41.00
CA GLU A 359 -8.56 10.47 -41.86
C GLU A 359 -9.73 11.21 -42.48
N ILE A 360 -9.60 12.52 -42.56
CA ILE A 360 -10.54 13.43 -43.22
C ILE A 360 -9.78 14.12 -44.36
N ILE A 361 -9.97 13.63 -45.57
CA ILE A 361 -9.34 14.20 -46.77
C ILE A 361 -10.37 15.00 -47.60
N LYS A 362 -9.98 16.23 -47.98
CA LYS A 362 -10.84 17.16 -48.68
C LYS A 362 -10.10 17.87 -49.84
N ASP A 363 -10.87 18.25 -50.85
CA ASP A 363 -10.37 19.16 -51.92
C ASP A 363 -10.41 20.61 -51.51
N GLY A 364 -9.91 21.51 -52.37
CA GLY A 364 -9.80 22.95 -52.13
C GLY A 364 -11.11 23.71 -51.96
N VAL A 365 -12.23 23.12 -52.24
CA VAL A 365 -13.60 23.66 -52.04
C VAL A 365 -14.34 22.95 -50.88
N GLY A 366 -13.66 22.05 -50.17
CA GLY A 366 -14.19 21.35 -49.00
C GLY A 366 -14.94 20.06 -49.33
N GLY A 367 -14.90 19.59 -50.56
CA GLY A 367 -15.46 18.32 -51.00
C GLY A 367 -14.71 17.14 -50.41
N SER A 368 -15.45 16.11 -49.92
CA SER A 368 -14.83 14.91 -49.34
C SER A 368 -14.22 14.03 -50.43
N LEU A 369 -12.98 13.58 -50.19
CA LEU A 369 -12.23 12.69 -51.06
C LEU A 369 -12.12 11.29 -50.43
N SER A 370 -11.68 10.30 -51.19
CA SER A 370 -11.46 8.93 -50.70
C SER A 370 -10.02 8.50 -50.91
N LEU A 371 -9.39 7.98 -49.86
CA LEU A 371 -8.07 7.38 -49.93
C LEU A 371 -8.06 6.11 -50.80
N ASN A 372 -6.92 5.79 -51.43
CA ASN A 372 -6.81 4.66 -52.34
C ASN A 372 -7.14 3.30 -51.67
N ASN A 373 -6.58 3.04 -50.46
CA ASN A 373 -6.73 1.77 -49.71
C ASN A 373 -7.09 2.00 -48.25
N GLY A 374 -7.54 3.22 -47.88
CA GLY A 374 -7.73 3.63 -46.48
C GLY A 374 -6.39 3.71 -45.72
N VAL A 375 -6.48 3.81 -44.38
CA VAL A 375 -5.32 3.85 -43.49
C VAL A 375 -4.72 2.46 -43.35
N GLN A 376 -3.44 2.33 -43.53
CA GLN A 376 -2.65 1.10 -43.37
C GLN A 376 -1.73 1.24 -42.16
N GLY A 377 -1.65 0.21 -41.30
CA GLY A 377 -0.80 0.23 -40.13
C GLY A 377 -1.29 -0.70 -39.00
N PRO A 378 -0.65 -0.66 -37.85
CA PRO A 378 -0.92 -1.56 -36.72
C PRO A 378 -2.15 -1.11 -35.92
N SER A 379 -3.33 -1.05 -36.55
CA SER A 379 -4.59 -0.66 -35.91
C SER A 379 -4.94 -1.58 -34.72
N GLY A 380 -5.46 -1.02 -33.64
CA GLY A 380 -5.80 -1.75 -32.40
C GLY A 380 -4.60 -2.09 -31.52
N SER A 381 -3.39 -1.63 -31.85
CA SER A 381 -2.17 -1.89 -31.12
C SER A 381 -2.12 -1.26 -29.74
N SER A 382 -1.25 -1.79 -28.89
CA SER A 382 -0.80 -1.11 -27.68
C SER A 382 0.32 -0.11 -28.03
N LEU A 383 0.36 0.99 -27.30
CA LEU A 383 1.34 2.05 -27.44
C LEU A 383 1.94 2.37 -26.07
N ALA A 384 3.15 1.86 -25.82
CA ALA A 384 3.84 2.09 -24.55
C ALA A 384 4.23 3.57 -24.39
N VAL A 385 4.52 3.97 -23.15
CA VAL A 385 5.04 5.33 -22.86
C VAL A 385 6.27 5.63 -23.70
N ASN A 386 6.30 6.80 -24.34
CA ASN A 386 7.33 7.27 -25.29
C ASN A 386 7.50 6.44 -26.58
N GLN A 387 6.67 5.44 -26.80
CA GLN A 387 6.67 4.68 -28.07
C GLN A 387 6.00 5.50 -29.17
N THR A 388 6.52 5.34 -30.40
CA THR A 388 5.89 5.85 -31.63
C THR A 388 5.50 4.68 -32.51
N ILE A 389 4.32 4.73 -33.09
CA ILE A 389 3.87 3.82 -34.15
C ILE A 389 3.51 4.63 -35.39
N THR A 390 3.68 4.02 -36.58
CA THR A 390 3.51 4.70 -37.86
C THR A 390 2.39 4.07 -38.65
N PHE A 391 1.50 4.91 -39.18
CA PHE A 391 0.48 4.55 -40.15
C PHE A 391 0.78 5.22 -41.50
N THR A 392 0.24 4.67 -42.58
CA THR A 392 0.37 5.25 -43.92
C THR A 392 -0.98 5.25 -44.63
N SER A 393 -1.14 6.21 -45.54
CA SER A 393 -2.27 6.25 -46.46
C SER A 393 -1.83 6.87 -47.78
N SER A 394 -2.65 6.79 -48.82
CA SER A 394 -2.36 7.44 -50.10
C SER A 394 -3.59 7.93 -50.81
N TYR A 395 -3.41 8.95 -51.64
CA TYR A 395 -4.44 9.52 -52.49
C TYR A 395 -3.88 9.77 -53.90
N THR A 396 -4.56 9.27 -54.95
CA THR A 396 -4.20 9.59 -56.33
C THR A 396 -4.91 10.88 -56.74
N ILE A 397 -4.13 11.86 -57.15
CA ILE A 397 -4.62 13.18 -57.57
C ILE A 397 -5.44 13.03 -58.84
N THR A 398 -6.64 13.61 -58.85
CA THR A 398 -7.53 13.60 -60.02
C THR A 398 -7.52 14.98 -60.69
N VAL A 399 -7.94 15.01 -61.96
CA VAL A 399 -8.12 16.28 -62.70
C VAL A 399 -9.09 17.24 -61.95
N ALA A 400 -10.14 16.67 -61.35
CA ALA A 400 -11.11 17.44 -60.54
C ALA A 400 -10.42 18.09 -59.34
N THR A 401 -9.54 17.36 -58.64
CA THR A 401 -8.80 17.84 -57.45
C THR A 401 -7.82 18.96 -57.82
N VAL A 402 -7.09 18.80 -58.96
CA VAL A 402 -6.20 19.89 -59.45
C VAL A 402 -6.99 21.16 -59.72
N GLY A 403 -8.20 21.01 -60.28
CA GLY A 403 -9.11 22.14 -60.55
C GLY A 403 -9.57 22.91 -59.32
N THR A 404 -9.49 22.33 -58.09
CA THR A 404 -9.84 22.97 -56.83
C THR A 404 -8.64 23.63 -56.12
N GLY A 405 -7.42 23.43 -56.63
CA GLY A 405 -6.18 24.10 -56.24
C GLY A 405 -5.43 23.43 -55.08
N LEU A 406 -6.03 22.57 -54.29
CA LEU A 406 -5.35 21.86 -53.18
C LEU A 406 -6.05 20.57 -52.73
N VAL A 407 -5.31 19.77 -52.00
CA VAL A 407 -5.82 18.69 -51.14
C VAL A 407 -5.38 18.91 -49.71
N SER A 408 -6.31 18.85 -48.79
CA SER A 408 -6.08 18.95 -47.35
C SER A 408 -6.41 17.59 -46.69
N ASN A 409 -5.55 17.11 -45.80
CA ASN A 409 -5.75 15.85 -45.11
C ASN A 409 -5.41 15.96 -43.63
N THR A 410 -6.35 15.58 -42.75
CA THR A 410 -6.21 15.58 -41.29
C THR A 410 -6.39 14.17 -40.77
N ALA A 411 -5.53 13.71 -39.87
CA ALA A 411 -5.71 12.48 -39.13
C ALA A 411 -6.23 12.75 -37.71
N ILE A 412 -7.29 12.08 -37.30
CA ILE A 412 -7.76 12.06 -35.90
C ILE A 412 -7.44 10.68 -35.34
N VAL A 413 -6.63 10.66 -34.28
CA VAL A 413 -6.20 9.44 -33.60
C VAL A 413 -6.93 9.32 -32.28
N THR A 414 -7.45 8.13 -31.98
CA THR A 414 -8.03 7.81 -30.68
C THR A 414 -7.34 6.58 -30.10
N ALA A 415 -7.20 6.56 -28.78
CA ALA A 415 -6.65 5.45 -28.01
C ALA A 415 -7.38 5.31 -26.68
N SER A 416 -7.16 4.18 -26.00
CA SER A 416 -7.77 3.85 -24.70
C SER A 416 -6.72 3.80 -23.62
N SER A 417 -6.93 4.54 -22.53
CA SER A 417 -6.17 4.37 -21.28
C SER A 417 -6.66 3.15 -20.48
N PRO A 418 -5.90 2.60 -19.55
CA PRO A 418 -6.31 1.47 -18.72
C PRO A 418 -7.66 1.69 -18.04
N GLY A 419 -8.59 0.75 -18.24
CA GLY A 419 -9.94 0.80 -17.69
C GLY A 419 -10.94 1.71 -18.44
N ASN A 420 -10.51 2.42 -19.49
CA ASN A 420 -11.35 3.33 -20.28
C ASN A 420 -11.34 2.94 -21.77
N THR A 421 -12.23 3.55 -22.55
CA THR A 421 -12.33 3.29 -23.98
C THR A 421 -12.35 4.60 -24.76
N ASN A 422 -11.43 4.76 -25.73
CA ASN A 422 -11.32 5.91 -26.64
C ASN A 422 -11.32 7.27 -25.92
N ASP A 423 -10.68 7.33 -24.76
CA ASP A 423 -10.65 8.50 -23.87
C ASP A 423 -9.43 9.40 -24.07
N VAL A 424 -8.55 9.02 -25.00
CA VAL A 424 -7.38 9.80 -25.41
C VAL A 424 -7.48 10.07 -26.90
N THR A 425 -7.45 11.32 -27.29
CA THR A 425 -7.56 11.72 -28.69
C THR A 425 -6.60 12.86 -29.01
N ASP A 426 -6.12 12.84 -30.25
CA ASP A 426 -5.30 13.92 -30.78
C ASP A 426 -5.53 14.07 -32.30
N GLN A 427 -5.35 15.29 -32.82
CA GLN A 427 -5.43 15.60 -34.22
C GLN A 427 -4.03 15.87 -34.76
N SER A 428 -3.76 15.39 -35.97
CA SER A 428 -2.43 15.55 -36.59
C SER A 428 -2.03 17.00 -36.80
N ASP A 429 -0.77 17.26 -36.51
CA ASP A 429 0.01 18.41 -36.92
C ASP A 429 0.79 18.08 -38.21
N ASP A 430 1.00 19.02 -39.11
CA ASP A 430 1.73 18.78 -40.36
C ASP A 430 3.27 18.78 -40.22
N GLY A 431 3.77 19.11 -39.00
CA GLY A 431 5.19 19.15 -38.65
C GLY A 431 5.89 20.40 -39.17
N ASN A 432 5.16 21.44 -39.58
CA ASN A 432 5.71 22.68 -40.08
C ASN A 432 5.34 23.89 -39.23
N ASP A 433 6.01 24.10 -38.12
CA ASP A 433 5.79 25.21 -37.20
C ASP A 433 6.15 26.61 -37.81
N LEU A 434 6.72 26.65 -39.03
CA LEU A 434 7.16 27.90 -39.66
C LEU A 434 6.01 28.69 -40.26
N ASP A 435 4.86 28.10 -40.44
CA ASP A 435 3.65 28.78 -40.95
C ASP A 435 2.88 29.53 -39.84
N GLY A 436 3.31 29.38 -38.59
CA GLY A 436 2.74 30.05 -37.41
C GLY A 436 1.65 29.21 -36.70
N ASN A 437 1.36 28.01 -37.18
CA ASN A 437 0.57 27.00 -36.48
C ASN A 437 1.52 25.90 -35.94
N THR A 438 1.42 25.58 -34.68
CA THR A 438 2.32 24.66 -34.00
C THR A 438 1.59 23.42 -33.46
N THR A 439 0.27 23.32 -33.69
CA THR A 439 -0.56 22.21 -33.19
C THR A 439 -1.80 22.05 -34.05
N ASN A 440 -2.15 20.82 -34.34
CA ASN A 440 -3.45 20.42 -34.87
C ASN A 440 -3.82 21.05 -36.23
N ASP A 441 -2.90 21.14 -37.17
CA ASP A 441 -3.19 21.62 -38.51
C ASP A 441 -3.24 20.50 -39.56
N SER A 442 -3.83 20.83 -40.70
CA SER A 442 -4.01 19.89 -41.79
C SER A 442 -2.80 19.85 -42.70
N THR A 443 -2.35 18.67 -43.08
CA THR A 443 -1.34 18.49 -44.12
C THR A 443 -1.91 18.93 -45.47
N VAL A 444 -1.35 20.00 -46.11
CA VAL A 444 -1.87 20.58 -47.35
C VAL A 444 -0.92 20.37 -48.51
N THR A 445 -1.45 19.85 -49.63
CA THR A 445 -0.75 19.77 -50.92
C THR A 445 -1.37 20.75 -51.89
N ASN A 446 -0.64 21.79 -52.30
CA ASN A 446 -1.10 22.82 -53.21
C ASN A 446 -0.78 22.45 -54.68
N PHE A 447 -1.70 22.75 -55.61
CA PHE A 447 -1.51 22.56 -57.03
C PHE A 447 -1.52 23.91 -57.78
N ALA A 448 -0.57 24.08 -58.68
CA ALA A 448 -0.63 25.18 -59.67
C ALA A 448 -1.50 24.73 -60.85
N ALA A 449 -2.73 25.26 -60.98
CA ALA A 449 -3.62 24.98 -62.10
C ALA A 449 -3.08 25.63 -63.36
N THR A 450 -2.73 24.86 -64.38
CA THR A 450 -2.26 25.32 -65.68
C THR A 450 -3.21 24.83 -66.76
N ALA A 451 -3.91 25.74 -67.40
CA ALA A 451 -4.79 25.41 -68.54
C ALA A 451 -3.97 25.54 -69.85
N SER A 452 -3.93 24.51 -70.65
CA SER A 452 -3.24 24.51 -71.94
C SER A 452 -3.96 23.59 -72.94
N ILE A 453 -3.96 24.01 -74.18
CA ILE A 453 -4.59 23.25 -75.25
C ILE A 453 -3.70 23.28 -76.50
N GLU A 454 -3.55 22.13 -77.16
CA GLU A 454 -2.87 22.00 -78.43
C GLU A 454 -3.82 21.50 -79.51
N THR A 455 -3.76 22.06 -80.70
CA THR A 455 -4.62 21.66 -81.81
C THR A 455 -3.78 21.37 -83.05
N THR A 456 -3.89 20.18 -83.60
CA THR A 456 -3.25 19.78 -84.85
C THR A 456 -4.31 19.54 -85.93
N LYS A 457 -3.97 19.87 -87.17
CA LYS A 457 -4.84 19.63 -88.33
C LYS A 457 -4.05 18.98 -89.46
N THR A 458 -4.51 17.86 -89.98
CA THR A 458 -3.95 17.17 -91.10
C THR A 458 -5.02 17.03 -92.24
N GLY A 459 -4.56 16.99 -93.46
CA GLY A 459 -5.47 16.78 -94.58
C GLY A 459 -5.02 15.64 -95.47
N VAL A 460 -5.97 14.80 -95.91
CA VAL A 460 -5.73 13.73 -96.88
C VAL A 460 -6.69 13.94 -98.08
N LEU A 461 -6.10 13.95 -99.26
CA LEU A 461 -6.84 13.94 -100.48
C LEU A 461 -7.37 12.52 -100.76
N VAL A 462 -8.68 12.38 -100.99
CA VAL A 462 -9.34 11.13 -101.33
C VAL A 462 -9.82 11.25 -102.76
N ASP A 463 -9.32 10.41 -103.66
CA ASP A 463 -9.82 10.34 -105.05
C ASP A 463 -11.30 9.82 -105.05
N THR A 464 -12.22 10.78 -105.19
CA THR A 464 -13.64 10.49 -105.19
C THR A 464 -14.19 10.55 -106.64
N SER A 465 -13.35 11.13 -107.53
CA SER A 465 -13.63 11.18 -108.96
C SER A 465 -13.39 9.85 -109.71
N GLY A 466 -12.47 9.01 -109.13
CA GLY A 466 -12.11 7.72 -109.64
C GLY A 466 -11.16 7.75 -110.84
N ASP A 467 -10.53 8.89 -111.11
CA ASP A 467 -9.63 9.06 -112.27
C ASP A 467 -8.15 8.90 -111.91
N SER A 468 -7.83 8.61 -110.66
CA SER A 468 -6.48 8.43 -110.07
C SER A 468 -5.59 9.68 -110.15
N LEU A 469 -6.14 10.87 -110.44
CA LEU A 469 -5.43 12.14 -110.54
C LEU A 469 -6.02 13.16 -109.56
N PRO A 470 -5.17 13.93 -108.82
CA PRO A 470 -5.66 15.03 -107.97
C PRO A 470 -6.36 16.10 -108.82
N GLY A 471 -7.69 16.27 -108.61
CA GLY A 471 -8.45 17.14 -109.45
C GLY A 471 -9.83 17.57 -108.95
N ALA A 472 -10.60 18.20 -109.86
CA ALA A 472 -11.97 18.61 -109.53
C ALA A 472 -12.87 17.37 -109.34
N GLY A 473 -13.56 17.29 -108.22
CA GLY A 473 -14.41 16.18 -107.82
C GLY A 473 -13.84 15.32 -106.66
N ASP A 474 -12.56 15.48 -106.31
CA ASP A 474 -11.98 14.81 -105.20
C ASP A 474 -12.31 15.53 -103.92
N THR A 475 -12.23 14.76 -102.81
CA THR A 475 -12.58 15.22 -101.48
C THR A 475 -11.34 15.35 -100.62
N VAL A 476 -11.09 16.50 -100.01
CA VAL A 476 -10.05 16.63 -98.93
C VAL A 476 -10.73 16.39 -97.61
N VAL A 477 -10.29 15.36 -96.95
CA VAL A 477 -10.75 15.03 -95.58
C VAL A 477 -9.70 15.60 -94.57
N PHE A 478 -10.15 16.53 -93.74
CA PHE A 478 -9.38 17.10 -92.71
C PHE A 478 -9.66 16.38 -91.40
N THR A 479 -8.58 15.98 -90.66
CA THR A 479 -8.66 15.46 -89.32
C THR A 479 -8.09 16.53 -88.40
N ILE A 480 -8.89 17.00 -87.43
CA ILE A 480 -8.50 17.96 -86.39
C ILE A 480 -8.44 17.21 -85.07
N THR A 481 -7.28 17.19 -84.43
CA THR A 481 -7.07 16.66 -83.07
C THR A 481 -6.87 17.82 -82.14
N VAL A 482 -7.62 17.80 -81.02
CA VAL A 482 -7.51 18.76 -79.96
C VAL A 482 -7.08 18.02 -78.72
N GLU A 483 -5.95 18.38 -78.14
CA GLU A 483 -5.35 17.78 -76.96
C GLU A 483 -5.30 18.81 -75.80
N ASN A 484 -5.74 18.39 -74.59
CA ASN A 484 -5.52 19.17 -73.39
C ASN A 484 -4.12 18.86 -72.88
N THR A 485 -3.17 19.78 -73.10
CA THR A 485 -1.77 19.68 -72.66
C THR A 485 -1.53 20.35 -71.30
N GLY A 486 -2.59 20.86 -70.64
CA GLY A 486 -2.55 21.38 -69.26
C GLY A 486 -2.90 20.29 -68.24
N ASN A 487 -2.81 20.67 -66.91
CA ASN A 487 -3.12 19.79 -65.80
C ASN A 487 -4.51 19.99 -65.19
N THR A 488 -5.39 20.78 -65.85
CA THR A 488 -6.77 21.04 -65.42
C THR A 488 -7.77 20.63 -66.50
N GLY A 489 -8.97 20.28 -66.08
CA GLY A 489 -10.09 20.01 -67.02
C GLY A 489 -10.53 21.26 -67.75
N LEU A 490 -10.67 21.17 -69.07
CA LEU A 490 -11.21 22.22 -69.91
C LEU A 490 -12.68 21.98 -70.19
N SER A 491 -13.50 23.03 -70.17
CA SER A 491 -14.94 23.00 -70.51
C SER A 491 -15.28 24.03 -71.55
N SER A 492 -16.44 23.85 -72.21
CA SER A 492 -16.95 24.76 -73.24
C SER A 492 -16.01 24.94 -74.42
N LEU A 493 -15.39 23.82 -74.86
CA LEU A 493 -14.49 23.81 -76.01
C LEU A 493 -15.27 24.22 -77.26
N THR A 494 -14.75 25.23 -77.97
CA THR A 494 -15.26 25.67 -79.28
C THR A 494 -14.17 25.50 -80.33
N LEU A 495 -14.51 24.91 -81.47
CA LEU A 495 -13.60 24.72 -82.60
C LEU A 495 -14.09 25.56 -83.78
N THR A 496 -13.21 26.41 -84.29
CA THR A 496 -13.51 27.18 -85.54
C THR A 496 -12.53 26.74 -86.61
N ASP A 497 -13.01 26.26 -87.71
CA ASP A 497 -12.16 25.91 -88.85
C ASP A 497 -12.33 26.93 -90.00
N VAL A 498 -11.19 27.40 -90.54
CA VAL A 498 -11.16 28.39 -91.61
C VAL A 498 -10.53 27.74 -92.86
N PHE A 499 -11.36 27.56 -93.88
CA PHE A 499 -10.93 27.08 -95.21
C PHE A 499 -10.57 28.26 -96.10
N LYS A 500 -9.34 28.27 -96.69
CA LYS A 500 -8.85 29.29 -97.62
C LYS A 500 -8.47 28.71 -98.96
N ARG A 501 -8.82 29.37 -100.06
CA ARG A 501 -8.31 29.05 -101.39
C ARG A 501 -6.85 29.50 -101.53
N GLY A 502 -6.09 28.82 -102.36
CA GLY A 502 -4.71 29.03 -102.59
C GLY A 502 -4.32 30.47 -103.10
N ASP A 503 -5.25 31.29 -103.56
CA ASP A 503 -5.05 32.65 -103.94
C ASP A 503 -5.34 33.72 -102.85
N SER A 504 -5.61 33.27 -101.59
CA SER A 504 -5.80 34.02 -100.36
C SER A 504 -6.98 35.03 -100.33
N THR A 505 -7.92 35.01 -101.34
CA THR A 505 -8.97 36.06 -101.44
C THR A 505 -10.32 35.58 -100.84
N ASP A 506 -10.59 34.33 -100.59
CA ASP A 506 -11.82 33.80 -100.03
C ASP A 506 -11.60 33.07 -98.71
N ASN A 507 -12.17 33.59 -97.61
CA ASN A 507 -12.20 32.93 -96.29
C ASN A 507 -13.62 32.47 -96.00
N THR A 508 -13.89 31.17 -96.11
CA THR A 508 -15.17 30.59 -95.67
C THR A 508 -14.94 29.95 -94.28
N THR A 509 -15.67 30.45 -93.27
CA THR A 509 -15.66 29.87 -91.93
C THR A 509 -16.68 28.75 -91.89
N ILE A 510 -16.26 27.54 -91.55
CA ILE A 510 -17.09 26.36 -91.35
C ILE A 510 -17.19 26.11 -89.83
N SER A 511 -18.43 26.15 -89.32
CA SER A 511 -18.68 25.73 -87.90
C SER A 511 -18.93 24.20 -87.90
N LEU A 512 -18.12 23.50 -87.13
CA LEU A 512 -18.35 22.06 -86.88
C LEU A 512 -19.33 21.92 -85.72
N SER A 513 -20.38 21.14 -85.89
CA SER A 513 -21.38 20.83 -84.86
C SER A 513 -21.03 19.59 -84.08
#